data_4e6d4814e75a8ce2fdaa30312cd43563
#
_entry.id   4e6d4814e75a8ce2fdaa30312cd43563
#
_cell.length_a   1.000
_cell.length_b   1.000
_cell.length_c   1.000
_cell.angle_alpha   90.00
_cell.angle_beta   90.00
_cell.angle_gamma   90.00
#
_symmetry.space_group_name_H-M   'P 1'
#
loop_
_entity.id
_entity.type
_entity.pdbx_description
1 polymer ?
#
loop_
_entity_poly.entity_id
_entity_poly.type
_entity_poly.pdbx_seq_one_letter_code
_entity_poly.pdbx_strand_id
1 'polypeptide(L)'
;MTEKGELNGAICCGMGGFLMRDIVDAGPEPLEFYVLQPQNGQKELRQYMVQKGYVIVLEIIVEDAGKLYTAFLAVRNDCVEAYTGMTEYVDVYQSLPEDSLLWSVGALLEQDRPPLWMKYIEYLIY
;
A
#
# COMPACT_ATOMS: atom_id res chain seq x y z
N MET A 1 -23.44 9.94 7.11
CA MET A 1 -23.32 9.19 5.85
C MET A 1 -22.79 10.10 4.75
N THR A 2 -21.78 9.62 4.04
CA THR A 2 -21.21 10.38 2.92
C THR A 2 -22.05 10.21 1.68
N GLU A 3 -22.32 11.29 0.99
CA GLU A 3 -22.94 11.20 -0.33
C GLU A 3 -21.95 10.68 -1.36
N LYS A 4 -22.45 10.15 -2.46
CA LYS A 4 -21.63 9.68 -3.55
C LYS A 4 -20.76 10.83 -4.08
N GLY A 5 -19.45 10.61 -4.15
CA GLY A 5 -18.50 11.60 -4.63
C GLY A 5 -17.91 12.51 -3.56
N GLU A 6 -18.42 12.49 -2.33
CA GLU A 6 -17.86 13.26 -1.23
C GLU A 6 -16.59 12.64 -0.66
N LEU A 7 -16.53 11.30 -0.58
CA LEU A 7 -15.39 10.57 -0.03
C LEU A 7 -14.57 9.98 -1.17
N ASN A 8 -13.37 10.53 -1.38
CA ASN A 8 -12.49 10.08 -2.45
C ASN A 8 -11.52 8.98 -2.00
N GLY A 9 -11.13 8.99 -0.74
CA GLY A 9 -10.18 8.03 -0.22
C GLY A 9 -10.29 7.81 1.27
N ALA A 10 -9.49 6.89 1.78
CA ALA A 10 -9.45 6.56 3.20
C ALA A 10 -8.03 6.29 3.66
N ILE A 11 -7.79 6.50 4.96
CA ILE A 11 -6.53 6.23 5.62
C ILE A 11 -6.80 5.21 6.71
N CYS A 12 -6.11 4.06 6.66
CA CYS A 12 -6.22 3.00 7.65
C CYS A 12 -4.84 2.71 8.23
N CYS A 13 -4.70 2.84 9.54
CA CYS A 13 -3.43 2.65 10.25
C CYS A 13 -3.62 1.79 11.48
N GLY A 14 -2.54 1.11 11.87
CA GLY A 14 -2.46 0.47 13.19
C GLY A 14 -3.26 -0.80 13.34
N MET A 15 -3.65 -1.46 12.26
CA MET A 15 -4.36 -2.74 12.31
C MET A 15 -3.75 -3.75 11.35
N GLY A 16 -4.12 -5.02 11.49
CA GLY A 16 -3.60 -6.07 10.63
C GLY A 16 -4.08 -5.94 9.18
N GLY A 17 -3.27 -6.44 8.25
CA GLY A 17 -3.58 -6.37 6.83
C GLY A 17 -4.86 -7.10 6.46
N PHE A 18 -5.17 -8.22 7.12
CA PHE A 18 -6.39 -8.96 6.85
C PHE A 18 -7.65 -8.18 7.25
N LEU A 19 -7.59 -7.44 8.36
CA LEU A 19 -8.70 -6.58 8.77
C LEU A 19 -8.86 -5.40 7.81
N MET A 20 -7.75 -4.80 7.38
CA MET A 20 -7.79 -3.72 6.38
C MET A 20 -8.40 -4.21 5.07
N ARG A 21 -8.03 -5.40 4.63
CA ARG A 21 -8.61 -6.02 3.43
C ARG A 21 -10.12 -6.15 3.57
N ASP A 22 -10.58 -6.62 4.72
CA ASP A 22 -12.02 -6.79 4.96
C ASP A 22 -12.74 -5.44 4.95
N ILE A 23 -12.14 -4.40 5.50
CA ILE A 23 -12.70 -3.04 5.48
C ILE A 23 -12.82 -2.52 4.05
N VAL A 24 -11.79 -2.71 3.24
CA VAL A 24 -11.81 -2.29 1.83
C VAL A 24 -12.89 -3.05 1.06
N ASP A 25 -12.97 -4.37 1.30
CA ASP A 25 -13.92 -5.23 0.60
C ASP A 25 -15.37 -4.92 0.98
N ALA A 26 -15.63 -4.54 2.23
CA ALA A 26 -16.96 -4.24 2.73
C ALA A 26 -17.47 -2.86 2.31
N GLY A 27 -16.61 -2.00 1.77
CA GLY A 27 -17.01 -0.67 1.33
C GLY A 27 -18.03 -0.72 0.19
N PRO A 28 -19.04 0.15 0.22
CA PRO A 28 -20.11 0.12 -0.78
C PRO A 28 -19.65 0.52 -2.18
N GLU A 29 -18.61 1.34 -2.29
CA GLU A 29 -18.05 1.76 -3.57
C GLU A 29 -16.53 1.74 -3.50
N PRO A 30 -15.84 1.41 -4.61
CA PRO A 30 -14.39 1.50 -4.67
C PRO A 30 -13.95 2.97 -4.54
N LEU A 31 -13.17 3.29 -3.53
CA LEU A 31 -12.61 4.61 -3.38
C LEU A 31 -11.48 4.84 -4.40
N GLU A 32 -11.17 6.11 -4.66
CA GLU A 32 -10.11 6.44 -5.60
C GLU A 32 -8.72 6.13 -5.07
N PHE A 33 -8.52 6.23 -3.74
CA PHE A 33 -7.25 5.89 -3.14
C PHE A 33 -7.40 5.39 -1.70
N TYR A 34 -6.38 4.65 -1.25
CA TYR A 34 -6.22 4.25 0.15
C TYR A 34 -4.79 4.50 0.58
N VAL A 35 -4.61 5.06 1.78
CA VAL A 35 -3.32 5.06 2.49
C VAL A 35 -3.41 3.98 3.56
N LEU A 36 -2.56 2.98 3.48
CA LEU A 36 -2.64 1.78 4.31
C LEU A 36 -1.33 1.58 5.07
N GLN A 37 -1.42 1.42 6.39
CA GLN A 37 -0.29 1.10 7.26
C GLN A 37 -0.61 -0.16 8.05
N PRO A 38 -0.40 -1.36 7.46
CA PRO A 38 -0.68 -2.60 8.17
C PRO A 38 0.40 -2.93 9.19
N GLN A 39 0.00 -3.52 10.32
CA GLN A 39 0.92 -4.03 11.33
C GLN A 39 1.46 -5.41 10.96
N ASN A 40 0.69 -6.16 10.16
CA ASN A 40 1.07 -7.49 9.66
C ASN A 40 0.28 -7.77 8.39
N GLY A 41 0.53 -8.92 7.76
CA GLY A 41 -0.19 -9.29 6.55
C GLY A 41 0.10 -8.38 5.35
N GLN A 42 1.29 -7.78 5.29
CA GLN A 42 1.66 -6.84 4.24
C GLN A 42 1.57 -7.45 2.86
N LYS A 43 2.08 -8.67 2.70
CA LYS A 43 2.04 -9.38 1.42
C LYS A 43 0.61 -9.54 0.92
N GLU A 44 -0.25 -10.06 1.78
CA GLU A 44 -1.63 -10.37 1.42
C GLU A 44 -2.42 -9.10 1.10
N LEU A 45 -2.17 -8.04 1.86
CA LEU A 45 -2.83 -6.75 1.61
C LEU A 45 -2.38 -6.12 0.30
N ARG A 46 -1.07 -6.12 0.02
CA ARG A 46 -0.57 -5.60 -1.26
C ARG A 46 -1.14 -6.38 -2.44
N GLN A 47 -1.11 -7.71 -2.36
CA GLN A 47 -1.67 -8.55 -3.42
C GLN A 47 -3.15 -8.30 -3.63
N TYR A 48 -3.91 -8.16 -2.53
CA TYR A 48 -5.32 -7.87 -2.61
C TYR A 48 -5.59 -6.54 -3.31
N MET A 49 -4.86 -5.48 -2.94
CA MET A 49 -5.08 -4.16 -3.55
C MET A 49 -4.76 -4.17 -5.04
N VAL A 50 -3.68 -4.84 -5.45
CA VAL A 50 -3.33 -4.96 -6.87
C VAL A 50 -4.39 -5.75 -7.63
N GLN A 51 -4.87 -6.85 -7.08
CA GLN A 51 -5.93 -7.66 -7.69
C GLN A 51 -7.25 -6.89 -7.81
N LYS A 52 -7.50 -6.00 -6.86
CA LYS A 52 -8.71 -5.17 -6.83
C LYS A 52 -8.67 -4.03 -7.85
N GLY A 53 -7.55 -3.82 -8.52
CA GLY A 53 -7.41 -2.79 -9.55
C GLY A 53 -6.73 -1.52 -9.08
N TYR A 54 -5.99 -1.58 -7.98
CA TYR A 54 -5.23 -0.44 -7.45
C TYR A 54 -3.76 -0.54 -7.83
N VAL A 55 -3.13 0.61 -8.01
CA VAL A 55 -1.70 0.73 -8.25
C VAL A 55 -1.05 1.26 -6.98
N ILE A 56 -0.03 0.58 -6.49
CA ILE A 56 0.76 1.07 -5.37
C ILE A 56 1.79 2.04 -5.94
N VAL A 57 1.61 3.33 -5.66
CA VAL A 57 2.40 4.40 -6.28
C VAL A 57 3.45 4.99 -5.35
N LEU A 58 3.32 4.75 -4.05
CA LEU A 58 4.26 5.27 -3.05
C LEU A 58 4.31 4.33 -1.87
N GLU A 59 5.52 4.08 -1.38
CA GLU A 59 5.73 3.32 -0.14
C GLU A 59 6.72 4.07 0.74
N ILE A 60 6.46 4.11 2.04
CA ILE A 60 7.32 4.75 3.01
C ILE A 60 7.53 3.84 4.21
N ILE A 61 8.60 4.10 4.95
CA ILE A 61 8.88 3.44 6.23
C ILE A 61 8.58 4.44 7.34
N VAL A 62 7.82 4.00 8.34
CA VAL A 62 7.44 4.81 9.50
C VAL A 62 8.04 4.17 10.74
N GLU A 63 8.70 4.99 11.56
CA GLU A 63 9.21 4.56 12.87
C GLU A 63 8.33 5.15 13.97
N ASP A 64 7.80 4.29 14.84
CA ASP A 64 6.95 4.70 15.95
C ASP A 64 7.23 3.83 17.16
N ALA A 65 7.58 4.46 18.29
CA ALA A 65 7.86 3.78 19.56
C ALA A 65 8.86 2.63 19.42
N GLY A 66 9.90 2.84 18.61
CA GLY A 66 10.95 1.85 18.38
C GLY A 66 10.61 0.75 17.41
N LYS A 67 9.41 0.77 16.84
CA LYS A 67 8.98 -0.20 15.83
C LYS A 67 8.94 0.43 14.46
N LEU A 68 9.21 -0.37 13.44
CA LEU A 68 9.19 0.06 12.06
C LEU A 68 8.00 -0.56 11.33
N TYR A 69 7.28 0.29 10.62
CA TYR A 69 6.13 -0.10 9.82
C TYR A 69 6.29 0.42 8.41
N THR A 70 5.62 -0.19 7.46
CA THR A 70 5.51 0.36 6.11
C THR A 70 4.10 0.90 5.91
N ALA A 71 4.03 2.01 5.17
CA ALA A 71 2.76 2.56 4.72
C ALA A 71 2.83 2.71 3.21
N PHE A 72 1.71 2.50 2.54
CA PHE A 72 1.69 2.66 1.09
C PHE A 72 0.41 3.35 0.63
N LEU A 73 0.54 4.05 -0.48
CA LEU A 73 -0.57 4.70 -1.16
C LEU A 73 -0.98 3.84 -2.35
N ALA A 74 -2.21 3.35 -2.32
CA ALA A 74 -2.81 2.59 -3.40
C ALA A 74 -3.85 3.47 -4.09
N VAL A 75 -3.71 3.71 -5.38
CA VAL A 75 -4.59 4.56 -6.18
C VAL A 75 -5.28 3.69 -7.22
N ARG A 76 -6.59 3.86 -7.35
CA ARG A 76 -7.36 3.13 -8.36
C ARG A 76 -6.75 3.41 -9.74
N ASN A 77 -6.65 2.38 -10.58
CA ASN A 77 -5.88 2.45 -11.83
C ASN A 77 -6.32 3.57 -12.78
N ASP A 78 -7.60 3.97 -12.76
CA ASP A 78 -8.11 5.06 -13.58
C ASP A 78 -7.89 6.46 -12.95
N CYS A 79 -7.34 6.52 -11.75
CA CYS A 79 -7.12 7.77 -11.03
C CYS A 79 -5.64 8.12 -10.84
N VAL A 80 -4.71 7.33 -11.36
CA VAL A 80 -3.28 7.51 -11.11
C VAL A 80 -2.80 8.87 -11.60
N GLU A 81 -3.18 9.27 -12.80
CA GLU A 81 -2.78 10.57 -13.34
C GLU A 81 -3.28 11.73 -12.48
N ALA A 82 -4.53 11.64 -12.02
CA ALA A 82 -5.14 12.71 -11.20
C ALA A 82 -4.40 12.92 -9.88
N TYR A 83 -3.89 11.84 -9.27
CA TYR A 83 -3.26 11.92 -7.95
C TYR A 83 -1.74 12.04 -8.00
N THR A 84 -1.09 11.61 -9.09
CA THR A 84 0.37 11.62 -9.20
C THR A 84 0.89 12.60 -10.24
N GLY A 85 0.05 13.04 -11.17
CA GLY A 85 0.46 13.86 -12.30
C GLY A 85 1.21 13.09 -13.38
N MET A 86 1.36 11.78 -13.23
CA MET A 86 2.09 10.94 -14.20
C MET A 86 1.13 10.34 -15.21
N THR A 87 1.34 10.64 -16.48
CA THR A 87 0.56 10.06 -17.58
C THR A 87 1.07 8.66 -17.94
N GLU A 88 2.35 8.41 -17.71
CA GLU A 88 2.97 7.11 -17.89
C GLU A 88 3.67 6.71 -16.60
N TYR A 89 3.45 5.48 -16.17
CA TYR A 89 4.08 4.93 -14.96
C TYR A 89 4.30 3.44 -15.16
N VAL A 90 5.29 2.91 -14.44
CA VAL A 90 5.54 1.48 -14.40
C VAL A 90 4.93 0.92 -13.13
N ASP A 91 3.95 0.03 -13.30
CA ASP A 91 3.36 -0.68 -12.17
C ASP A 91 4.23 -1.89 -11.84
N VAL A 92 5.15 -1.70 -10.91
CA VAL A 92 6.13 -2.71 -10.53
C VAL A 92 5.47 -4.00 -10.05
N TYR A 93 4.34 -3.87 -9.36
CA TYR A 93 3.65 -5.02 -8.78
C TYR A 93 2.90 -5.87 -9.80
N GLN A 94 2.54 -5.32 -10.96
CA GLN A 94 1.80 -6.07 -11.98
C GLN A 94 2.60 -7.24 -12.56
N SER A 95 3.91 -7.08 -12.66
CA SER A 95 4.78 -8.12 -13.21
C SER A 95 5.51 -8.91 -12.12
N LEU A 96 5.23 -8.64 -10.86
CA LEU A 96 5.92 -9.29 -9.75
C LEU A 96 5.38 -10.71 -9.54
N PRO A 97 6.25 -11.74 -9.52
CA PRO A 97 5.80 -13.10 -9.22
C PRO A 97 5.09 -13.18 -7.87
N GLU A 98 4.08 -14.03 -7.80
CA GLU A 98 3.24 -14.18 -6.60
C GLU A 98 4.06 -14.56 -5.36
N ASP A 99 5.12 -15.32 -5.53
CA ASP A 99 5.98 -15.81 -4.43
C ASP A 99 7.16 -14.88 -4.13
N SER A 100 7.26 -13.72 -4.77
CA SER A 100 8.35 -12.78 -4.51
C SER A 100 8.30 -12.25 -3.09
N LEU A 101 9.46 -12.15 -2.45
CA LEU A 101 9.59 -11.51 -1.13
C LEU A 101 9.27 -10.01 -1.17
N LEU A 102 9.31 -9.40 -2.34
CA LEU A 102 9.02 -7.97 -2.48
C LEU A 102 7.57 -7.63 -2.14
N TRP A 103 6.65 -8.58 -2.21
CA TRP A 103 5.29 -8.38 -1.70
C TRP A 103 5.28 -8.11 -0.20
N SER A 104 6.17 -8.75 0.54
CA SER A 104 6.27 -8.58 2.00
C SER A 104 7.11 -7.37 2.38
N VAL A 105 8.17 -7.11 1.64
CA VAL A 105 9.15 -6.06 1.96
C VAL A 105 8.73 -4.70 1.42
N GLY A 106 8.18 -4.67 0.22
CA GLY A 106 7.84 -3.45 -0.50
C GLY A 106 8.77 -3.23 -1.68
N ALA A 107 8.26 -3.44 -2.91
CA ALA A 107 9.06 -3.32 -4.13
C ALA A 107 9.53 -1.89 -4.37
N LEU A 108 8.69 -0.89 -4.06
CA LEU A 108 9.08 0.51 -4.21
C LEU A 108 10.11 0.92 -3.15
N LEU A 109 10.01 0.37 -1.95
CA LEU A 109 11.02 0.62 -0.91
C LEU A 109 12.36 0.05 -1.30
N GLU A 110 12.38 -1.14 -1.91
CA GLU A 110 13.62 -1.74 -2.40
C GLU A 110 14.26 -0.89 -3.49
N GLN A 111 13.47 -0.31 -4.39
CA GLN A 111 13.98 0.57 -5.44
C GLN A 111 14.53 1.88 -4.89
N ASP A 112 13.78 2.52 -3.99
CA ASP A 112 14.11 3.85 -3.48
C ASP A 112 15.15 3.83 -2.36
N ARG A 113 15.14 2.79 -1.54
CA ARG A 113 16.02 2.61 -0.38
C ARG A 113 16.14 3.87 0.46
N PRO A 114 15.02 4.31 1.08
CA PRO A 114 15.03 5.53 1.89
C PRO A 114 15.97 5.41 3.09
N PRO A 115 16.24 6.51 3.83
CA PRO A 115 17.21 6.49 4.94
C PRO A 115 16.95 5.40 5.98
N LEU A 116 15.71 5.02 6.23
CA LEU A 116 15.38 3.96 7.18
C LEU A 116 15.46 2.54 6.58
N TRP A 117 15.83 2.40 5.30
CA TRP A 117 15.83 1.11 4.61
C TRP A 117 16.67 0.05 5.31
N MET A 118 17.92 0.37 5.66
CA MET A 118 18.80 -0.60 6.31
C MET A 118 18.29 -1.00 7.68
N LYS A 119 17.80 -0.04 8.46
CA LYS A 119 17.22 -0.31 9.77
C LYS A 119 15.97 -1.20 9.65
N TYR A 120 15.15 -0.95 8.64
CA TYR A 120 13.96 -1.74 8.36
C TYR A 120 14.31 -3.19 7.99
N ILE A 121 15.30 -3.39 7.12
CA ILE A 121 15.75 -4.73 6.73
C ILE A 121 16.28 -5.49 7.96
N GLU A 122 17.08 -4.85 8.79
CA GLU A 122 17.56 -5.45 10.04
C GLU A 122 16.40 -5.82 10.97
N TYR A 123 15.40 -4.96 11.07
CA TYR A 123 14.21 -5.19 11.88
C TYR A 123 13.44 -6.42 11.41
N LEU A 124 13.33 -6.63 10.09
CA LEU A 124 12.61 -7.78 9.53
C LEU A 124 13.36 -9.11 9.73
N ILE A 125 14.70 -9.07 9.80
CA ILE A 125 15.52 -10.26 9.98
C ILE A 125 15.48 -10.76 11.44
N TYR A 126 15.37 -9.86 12.38
CA TYR A 126 15.33 -10.15 13.80
C TYR A 126 13.92 -9.95 14.34
#